data_3eed2f99b40a3bcf55f2fced46f1527b
#
_entry.id   3eed2f99b40a3bcf55f2fced46f1527b
#
_cell.length_a   1.000
_cell.length_b   1.000
_cell.length_c   1.000
_cell.angle_alpha   90.00
_cell.angle_beta   90.00
_cell.angle_gamma   90.00
#
_symmetry.space_group_name_H-M   'P 1'
#
loop_
_entity.id
_entity.type
_entity.pdbx_description
1 polymer ?
#
loop_
_entity_poly.entity_id
_entity_poly.type
_entity_poly.pdbx_seq_one_letter_code
_entity_poly.pdbx_strand_id
1 'polypeptide(L)'
;MSASPVILIADDEPLLTELLEFRLGARGYQTVVAHDGREALAKLEEAEPQAVVLDMMMPVHDGLEVLRRIRASAVHAQTPVIMLTARRGEADVIGALELGADDYLVKPFLPEELLVRLARLLAGKKL
;
A
#
# COMPACT_ATOMS: atom_id res chain seq x y z
N MET A 1 7.08 -1.84 -25.28
CA MET A 1 7.71 -1.28 -24.08
C MET A 1 6.68 -1.13 -22.98
N SER A 2 6.93 -1.73 -21.86
CA SER A 2 5.98 -1.66 -20.75
C SER A 2 6.17 -0.38 -19.95
N ALA A 3 5.07 0.20 -19.52
CA ALA A 3 5.12 1.34 -18.63
C ALA A 3 5.62 0.88 -17.25
N SER A 4 6.26 1.78 -16.53
CA SER A 4 6.67 1.51 -15.16
C SER A 4 5.42 1.31 -14.28
N PRO A 5 5.42 0.31 -13.41
CA PRO A 5 4.28 0.12 -12.52
C PRO A 5 4.08 1.34 -11.61
N VAL A 6 2.84 1.69 -11.39
CA VAL A 6 2.47 2.81 -10.50
C VAL A 6 2.12 2.26 -9.14
N ILE A 7 2.75 2.77 -8.11
CA ILE A 7 2.53 2.34 -6.73
C ILE A 7 1.95 3.51 -5.94
N LEU A 8 0.80 3.30 -5.32
CA LEU A 8 0.20 4.29 -4.43
C LEU A 8 0.76 4.04 -3.03
N ILE A 9 1.34 5.08 -2.43
CA ILE A 9 1.86 5.03 -1.08
C ILE A 9 0.98 5.93 -0.21
N ALA A 10 0.22 5.33 0.67
CA ALA A 10 -0.68 6.08 1.55
C ALA A 10 -0.18 5.99 2.99
N ASP A 11 0.36 7.09 3.50
CA ASP A 11 0.93 7.16 4.83
C ASP A 11 0.98 8.63 5.25
N ASP A 12 0.66 8.93 6.50
CA ASP A 12 0.63 10.31 6.96
C ASP A 12 1.98 10.84 7.45
N GLU A 13 3.04 10.05 7.34
CA GLU A 13 4.39 10.47 7.74
C GLU A 13 5.17 10.95 6.49
N PRO A 14 5.36 12.26 6.33
CA PRO A 14 6.03 12.77 5.11
C PRO A 14 7.45 12.24 4.90
N LEU A 15 8.20 12.06 5.99
CA LEU A 15 9.58 11.57 5.85
C LEU A 15 9.61 10.14 5.34
N LEU A 16 8.66 9.32 5.77
CA LEU A 16 8.60 7.95 5.29
C LEU A 16 8.18 7.90 3.82
N THR A 17 7.18 8.68 3.44
CA THR A 17 6.74 8.68 2.04
C THR A 17 7.83 9.18 1.11
N GLU A 18 8.60 10.20 1.53
CA GLU A 18 9.72 10.68 0.71
C GLU A 18 10.77 9.61 0.53
N LEU A 19 11.11 8.91 1.62
CA LEU A 19 12.09 7.83 1.54
C LEU A 19 11.63 6.73 0.60
N LEU A 20 10.37 6.33 0.72
CA LEU A 20 9.84 5.27 -0.12
C LEU A 20 9.75 5.70 -1.59
N GLU A 21 9.37 6.95 -1.85
CA GLU A 21 9.36 7.47 -3.22
C GLU A 21 10.74 7.37 -3.85
N PHE A 22 11.76 7.77 -3.09
CA PHE A 22 13.13 7.71 -3.57
C PHE A 22 13.56 6.27 -3.87
N ARG A 23 13.30 5.38 -2.93
CA ARG A 23 13.74 3.98 -3.05
C ARG A 23 12.99 3.24 -4.15
N LEU A 24 11.69 3.45 -4.24
CA LEU A 24 10.88 2.82 -5.29
C LEU A 24 11.23 3.40 -6.66
N GLY A 25 11.40 4.71 -6.74
CA GLY A 25 11.80 5.34 -7.99
C GLY A 25 13.11 4.81 -8.52
N ALA A 26 14.06 4.53 -7.63
CA ALA A 26 15.36 3.96 -8.01
C ALA A 26 15.22 2.55 -8.61
N ARG A 27 14.12 1.86 -8.33
CA ARG A 27 13.84 0.54 -8.90
C ARG A 27 12.93 0.59 -10.11
N GLY A 28 12.63 1.80 -10.61
CA GLY A 28 11.85 1.96 -11.82
C GLY A 28 10.35 2.08 -11.62
N TYR A 29 9.88 2.17 -10.39
CA TYR A 29 8.45 2.37 -10.12
C TYR A 29 8.09 3.85 -10.21
N GLN A 30 6.87 4.12 -10.66
CA GLN A 30 6.28 5.44 -10.53
C GLN A 30 5.53 5.44 -9.20
N THR A 31 5.57 6.54 -8.47
CA THR A 31 4.91 6.62 -7.17
C THR A 31 3.88 7.74 -7.14
N VAL A 32 2.80 7.50 -6.42
CA VAL A 32 1.78 8.48 -6.13
C VAL A 32 1.59 8.43 -4.62
N VAL A 33 1.57 9.59 -3.96
CA VAL A 33 1.53 9.65 -2.50
C VAL A 33 0.22 10.26 -2.02
N ALA A 34 -0.34 9.67 -0.97
CA ALA A 34 -1.50 10.19 -0.26
C ALA A 34 -1.16 10.25 1.23
N HIS A 35 -1.64 11.26 1.93
CA HIS A 35 -1.32 11.47 3.35
C HIS A 35 -2.52 11.24 4.28
N ASP A 36 -3.67 10.93 3.75
CA ASP A 36 -4.83 10.54 4.54
C ASP A 36 -5.72 9.60 3.71
N GLY A 37 -6.73 9.05 4.36
CA GLY A 37 -7.58 8.04 3.72
C GLY A 37 -8.42 8.58 2.57
N ARG A 38 -8.87 9.85 2.67
CA ARG A 38 -9.65 10.45 1.59
C ARG A 38 -8.78 10.64 0.36
N GLU A 39 -7.57 11.15 0.57
CA GLU A 39 -6.62 11.36 -0.52
C GLU A 39 -6.24 10.03 -1.15
N ALA A 40 -6.09 8.98 -0.32
CA ALA A 40 -5.77 7.65 -0.83
C ALA A 40 -6.86 7.15 -1.79
N LEU A 41 -8.12 7.30 -1.42
CA LEU A 41 -9.21 6.86 -2.26
C LEU A 41 -9.29 7.68 -3.57
N ALA A 42 -9.03 8.98 -3.49
CA ALA A 42 -9.02 9.83 -4.68
C ALA A 42 -7.89 9.43 -5.62
N LYS A 43 -6.69 9.20 -5.07
CA LYS A 43 -5.54 8.80 -5.89
C LYS A 43 -5.70 7.41 -6.48
N LEU A 44 -6.39 6.53 -5.78
CA LEU A 44 -6.70 5.20 -6.30
C LEU A 44 -7.48 5.30 -7.61
N GLU A 45 -8.48 6.17 -7.63
CA GLU A 45 -9.30 6.36 -8.84
C GLU A 45 -8.54 7.05 -9.95
N GLU A 46 -7.74 8.07 -9.62
CA GLU A 46 -6.99 8.83 -10.62
C GLU A 46 -5.86 8.03 -11.25
N ALA A 47 -5.09 7.36 -10.43
CA ALA A 47 -3.83 6.75 -10.88
C ALA A 47 -3.97 5.29 -11.29
N GLU A 48 -5.02 4.62 -10.84
CA GLU A 48 -5.22 3.19 -11.09
C GLU A 48 -3.93 2.40 -10.85
N PRO A 49 -3.40 2.43 -9.62
CA PRO A 49 -2.09 1.83 -9.35
C PRO A 49 -2.10 0.31 -9.49
N GLN A 50 -0.93 -0.25 -9.77
CA GLN A 50 -0.74 -1.69 -9.82
C GLN A 50 -0.60 -2.30 -8.45
N ALA A 51 -0.26 -1.50 -7.43
CA ALA A 51 -0.20 -1.96 -6.05
C ALA A 51 -0.36 -0.77 -5.12
N VAL A 52 -0.79 -1.05 -3.90
CA VAL A 52 -1.01 -0.03 -2.86
C VAL A 52 -0.23 -0.41 -1.62
N VAL A 53 0.52 0.56 -1.08
CA VAL A 53 1.17 0.45 0.23
C VAL A 53 0.37 1.35 1.15
N LEU A 54 -0.23 0.78 2.18
CA LEU A 54 -1.30 1.45 2.92
C LEU A 54 -1.05 1.40 4.42
N ASP A 55 -0.86 2.57 5.03
CA ASP A 55 -0.70 2.67 6.47
C ASP A 55 -2.03 2.38 7.16
N MET A 56 -1.99 1.62 8.23
CA MET A 56 -3.19 1.28 8.98
C MET A 56 -3.76 2.49 9.73
N MET A 57 -2.90 3.39 10.22
CA MET A 57 -3.30 4.53 11.03
C MET A 57 -3.17 5.83 10.26
N MET A 58 -4.26 6.28 9.66
CA MET A 58 -4.29 7.55 8.93
C MET A 58 -5.52 8.37 9.35
N PRO A 59 -5.45 9.71 9.20
CA PRO A 59 -6.62 10.55 9.44
C PRO A 59 -7.72 10.34 8.39
N VAL A 60 -8.91 10.75 8.69
CA VAL A 60 -10.13 10.75 7.89
C VAL A 60 -10.70 9.35 7.72
N HIS A 61 -10.01 8.49 6.97
CA HIS A 61 -10.36 7.07 6.85
C HIS A 61 -9.09 6.29 7.18
N ASP A 62 -9.16 5.38 8.14
CA ASP A 62 -7.98 4.58 8.47
C ASP A 62 -7.71 3.54 7.38
N GLY A 63 -6.58 2.84 7.49
CA GLY A 63 -6.17 1.90 6.47
C GLY A 63 -7.13 0.74 6.27
N LEU A 64 -7.77 0.26 7.33
CA LEU A 64 -8.72 -0.84 7.19
C LEU A 64 -9.96 -0.41 6.41
N GLU A 65 -10.41 0.81 6.63
CA GLU A 65 -11.55 1.35 5.89
C GLU A 65 -11.19 1.50 4.41
N VAL A 66 -10.01 2.03 4.12
CA VAL A 66 -9.55 2.18 2.74
C VAL A 66 -9.44 0.81 2.08
N LEU A 67 -8.86 -0.17 2.76
CA LEU A 67 -8.73 -1.53 2.24
C LEU A 67 -10.09 -2.12 1.90
N ARG A 68 -11.06 -1.94 2.80
CA ARG A 68 -12.41 -2.46 2.56
C ARG A 68 -13.01 -1.87 1.30
N ARG A 69 -12.81 -0.57 1.08
CA ARG A 69 -13.34 0.09 -0.11
C ARG A 69 -12.63 -0.36 -1.38
N ILE A 70 -11.32 -0.60 -1.30
CA ILE A 70 -10.57 -1.14 -2.43
C ILE A 70 -11.15 -2.49 -2.84
N ARG A 71 -11.37 -3.37 -1.87
CA ARG A 71 -11.89 -4.71 -2.15
C ARG A 71 -13.33 -4.72 -2.63
N ALA A 72 -14.10 -3.70 -2.27
CA ALA A 72 -15.48 -3.56 -2.74
C ALA A 72 -15.58 -2.94 -4.13
N SER A 73 -14.50 -2.39 -4.65
CA SER A 73 -14.49 -1.73 -5.96
C SER A 73 -14.38 -2.78 -7.07
N ALA A 74 -15.23 -2.66 -8.08
CA ALA A 74 -15.17 -3.57 -9.22
C ALA A 74 -13.84 -3.47 -9.98
N VAL A 75 -13.26 -2.26 -10.01
CA VAL A 75 -12.02 -2.02 -10.74
C VAL A 75 -10.79 -2.46 -9.95
N HIS A 76 -10.82 -2.24 -8.62
CA HIS A 76 -9.62 -2.42 -7.78
C HIS A 76 -9.69 -3.64 -6.85
N ALA A 77 -10.70 -4.48 -7.00
CA ALA A 77 -10.90 -5.60 -6.09
C ALA A 77 -9.70 -6.55 -5.99
N GLN A 78 -8.90 -6.65 -7.04
CA GLN A 78 -7.74 -7.55 -7.08
C GLN A 78 -6.40 -6.83 -6.96
N THR A 79 -6.41 -5.50 -6.79
CA THR A 79 -5.16 -4.74 -6.68
C THR A 79 -4.39 -5.19 -5.43
N PRO A 80 -3.11 -5.58 -5.56
CA PRO A 80 -2.31 -5.98 -4.40
C PRO A 80 -2.19 -4.85 -3.39
N VAL A 81 -2.36 -5.18 -2.11
CA VAL A 81 -2.25 -4.21 -1.02
C VAL A 81 -1.34 -4.75 0.06
N ILE A 82 -0.33 -3.96 0.43
CA ILE A 82 0.54 -4.23 1.55
C ILE A 82 0.19 -3.24 2.66
N MET A 83 -0.19 -3.76 3.82
CA MET A 83 -0.51 -2.91 4.96
C MET A 83 0.76 -2.60 5.75
N LEU A 84 0.90 -1.33 6.16
CA LEU A 84 1.97 -0.91 7.07
C LEU A 84 1.34 -0.69 8.44
N THR A 85 1.94 -1.25 9.48
CA THR A 85 1.37 -1.12 10.80
C THR A 85 2.45 -0.95 11.86
N ALA A 86 2.21 -0.04 12.82
CA ALA A 86 3.06 0.09 13.99
C ALA A 86 2.67 -0.95 15.04
N ARG A 87 1.55 -1.61 14.83
CA ARG A 87 1.01 -2.56 15.78
C ARG A 87 1.45 -3.97 15.48
N ARG A 88 1.74 -4.69 16.56
CA ARG A 88 2.10 -6.10 16.47
C ARG A 88 0.98 -6.98 17.01
N GLY A 89 -0.17 -6.38 17.28
CA GLY A 89 -1.32 -7.10 17.81
C GLY A 89 -1.85 -8.09 16.79
N GLU A 90 -2.02 -9.32 17.24
CA GLU A 90 -2.49 -10.39 16.39
C GLU A 90 -3.85 -10.07 15.78
N ALA A 91 -4.73 -9.43 16.55
CA ALA A 91 -6.07 -9.09 16.08
C ALA A 91 -6.04 -8.10 14.90
N ASP A 92 -5.11 -7.14 14.93
CA ASP A 92 -5.01 -6.14 13.86
C ASP A 92 -4.51 -6.77 12.57
N VAL A 93 -3.54 -7.68 12.68
CA VAL A 93 -3.00 -8.39 11.52
C VAL A 93 -4.05 -9.30 10.91
N ILE A 94 -4.77 -10.05 11.74
CA ILE A 94 -5.83 -10.94 11.29
C ILE A 94 -6.94 -10.14 10.61
N GLY A 95 -7.32 -9.01 11.20
CA GLY A 95 -8.34 -8.14 10.61
C GLY A 95 -7.97 -7.68 9.21
N ALA A 96 -6.72 -7.27 9.01
CA ALA A 96 -6.26 -6.83 7.71
C ALA A 96 -6.26 -7.98 6.70
N LEU A 97 -5.79 -9.15 7.11
CA LEU A 97 -5.77 -10.31 6.22
C LEU A 97 -7.18 -10.76 5.85
N GLU A 98 -8.09 -10.75 6.82
CA GLU A 98 -9.49 -11.13 6.55
C GLU A 98 -10.17 -10.16 5.58
N LEU A 99 -9.79 -8.88 5.62
CA LEU A 99 -10.34 -7.89 4.70
C LEU A 99 -9.67 -7.96 3.32
N GLY A 100 -8.65 -8.80 3.17
CA GLY A 100 -8.05 -9.03 1.88
C GLY A 100 -6.73 -8.34 1.62
N ALA A 101 -5.99 -7.97 2.67
CA ALA A 101 -4.61 -7.50 2.47
C ALA A 101 -3.77 -8.66 1.96
N ASP A 102 -2.89 -8.37 1.01
CA ASP A 102 -2.02 -9.41 0.45
C ASP A 102 -0.80 -9.65 1.33
N ASP A 103 -0.39 -8.65 2.09
CA ASP A 103 0.76 -8.76 2.95
C ASP A 103 0.73 -7.63 3.98
N TYR A 104 1.61 -7.67 4.95
CA TYR A 104 1.76 -6.60 5.92
C TYR A 104 3.22 -6.46 6.34
N LEU A 105 3.59 -5.25 6.78
CA LEU A 105 4.90 -4.96 7.32
C LEU A 105 4.73 -4.18 8.60
N VAL A 106 5.49 -4.55 9.64
CA VAL A 106 5.47 -3.86 10.92
C VAL A 106 6.51 -2.76 10.90
N LYS A 107 6.12 -1.55 11.29
CA LYS A 107 7.04 -0.41 11.43
C LYS A 107 7.82 -0.52 12.73
N PRO A 108 9.11 -0.17 12.73
CA PRO A 108 9.90 0.23 11.57
C PRO A 108 10.33 -0.99 10.75
N PHE A 109 10.44 -0.79 9.44
CA PHE A 109 10.88 -1.85 8.55
C PHE A 109 12.02 -1.34 7.67
N LEU A 110 12.75 -2.26 7.06
CA LEU A 110 13.78 -1.89 6.10
C LEU A 110 13.10 -1.65 4.75
N PRO A 111 13.41 -0.56 4.04
CA PRO A 111 12.83 -0.34 2.72
C PRO A 111 13.01 -1.52 1.77
N GLU A 112 14.11 -2.25 1.90
CA GLU A 112 14.35 -3.44 1.07
C GLU A 112 13.28 -4.52 1.28
N GLU A 113 12.76 -4.65 2.50
CA GLU A 113 11.68 -5.61 2.75
C GLU A 113 10.45 -5.27 1.91
N LEU A 114 10.11 -3.99 1.87
CA LEU A 114 8.96 -3.56 1.08
C LEU A 114 9.20 -3.81 -0.40
N LEU A 115 10.41 -3.50 -0.89
CA LEU A 115 10.74 -3.70 -2.29
C LEU A 115 10.64 -5.16 -2.71
N VAL A 116 11.13 -6.07 -1.88
CA VAL A 116 11.05 -7.50 -2.16
C VAL A 116 9.59 -7.96 -2.22
N ARG A 117 8.78 -7.53 -1.26
CA ARG A 117 7.38 -7.95 -1.21
C ARG A 117 6.56 -7.37 -2.36
N LEU A 118 6.82 -6.12 -2.74
CA LEU A 118 6.17 -5.52 -3.90
C LEU A 118 6.51 -6.28 -5.17
N ALA A 119 7.79 -6.59 -5.36
CA ALA A 119 8.21 -7.30 -6.56
C ALA A 119 7.51 -8.65 -6.68
N ARG A 120 7.36 -9.36 -5.57
CA ARG A 120 6.66 -10.65 -5.56
C ARG A 120 5.19 -10.51 -5.90
N LEU A 121 4.53 -9.53 -5.31
CA LEU A 121 3.11 -9.34 -5.56
C LEU A 121 2.84 -8.90 -6.99
N LEU A 122 3.69 -8.02 -7.53
CA LEU A 122 3.54 -7.56 -8.91
C LEU A 122 3.81 -8.68 -9.91
N ALA A 123 4.62 -9.66 -9.52
CA ALA A 123 4.86 -10.84 -10.34
C ALA A 123 3.76 -11.89 -10.19
N GLY A 124 2.73 -11.62 -9.38
CA GLY A 124 1.62 -12.54 -9.17
C GLY A 124 1.87 -13.62 -8.14
N LYS A 125 2.93 -13.48 -7.33
CA LYS A 125 3.25 -14.47 -6.30
C LYS A 125 2.75 -13.98 -4.95
N LYS A 126 1.83 -14.73 -4.36
CA LYS A 126 1.33 -14.42 -3.02
C LYS A 126 2.26 -14.98 -1.96
N LEU A 127 2.34 -14.30 -0.85
CA LEU A 127 3.16 -14.74 0.27
C LEU A 127 2.38 -15.67 1.19
#